data_90438bb3a2b51a1873532d88f163983b
#
_entry.id   90438bb3a2b51a1873532d88f163983b
#
_cell.length_a   1.000
_cell.length_b   1.000
_cell.length_c   1.000
_cell.angle_alpha   90.00
_cell.angle_beta   90.00
_cell.angle_gamma   90.00
#
_symmetry.space_group_name_H-M   'P 1'
#
loop_
_entity.id
_entity.type
_entity.pdbx_description
1 polymer ?
#
loop_
_entity_poly.entity_id
_entity_poly.type
_entity_poly.pdbx_seq_one_letter_code
_entity_poly.pdbx_strand_id
1 'polypeptide(L)'
;MIYMKNKWIVLTCLIVIIVALGFFAYKWFNNLNTPNDNNGSSYQATKTLAEYQNHINTTIEPAIVESELYTFSTPIKTSDDNRLNNIKITCSRINNTIVKQNKVFSFCDIVGKPTSEDGYKPADAFGKDNKIIKAIGGGNCQVSTTVYNAALGVKGLKITERHEHDRDVAYIKDGKDATVAYDYLDLKFKNTNNFDIKLYAYVKDKKVYVKINKLS
;
A
#
# COMPACT_ATOMS: atom_id res chain seq x y z
N MET A 1 -18.84 -23.78 -9.63
CA MET A 1 -18.15 -24.96 -10.23
C MET A 1 -16.96 -24.58 -11.13
N ILE A 2 -16.76 -23.31 -11.50
CA ILE A 2 -15.67 -22.84 -12.38
C ILE A 2 -14.37 -22.56 -11.59
N TYR A 3 -14.45 -22.20 -10.30
CA TYR A 3 -13.30 -21.82 -9.48
C TYR A 3 -12.38 -22.99 -9.07
N MET A 4 -12.92 -24.20 -9.02
CA MET A 4 -12.12 -25.42 -8.69
C MET A 4 -11.29 -25.91 -9.87
N LYS A 5 -11.71 -25.72 -11.12
CA LYS A 5 -10.97 -26.16 -12.32
C LYS A 5 -9.62 -25.44 -12.48
N ASN A 6 -9.55 -24.15 -12.10
CA ASN A 6 -8.32 -23.36 -12.28
C ASN A 6 -7.19 -23.76 -11.29
N LYS A 7 -7.51 -24.24 -10.10
CA LYS A 7 -6.51 -24.71 -9.13
C LYS A 7 -5.78 -25.98 -9.61
N TRP A 8 -6.50 -26.89 -10.25
CA TRP A 8 -5.92 -28.11 -10.80
C TRP A 8 -5.02 -27.82 -12.01
N ILE A 9 -5.40 -26.87 -12.85
CA ILE A 9 -4.58 -26.47 -14.01
C ILE A 9 -3.28 -25.79 -13.55
N VAL A 10 -3.33 -24.93 -12.55
CA VAL A 10 -2.12 -24.30 -11.99
C VAL A 10 -1.22 -25.33 -11.32
N LEU A 11 -1.79 -26.29 -10.59
CA LEU A 11 -1.03 -27.36 -9.92
C LEU A 11 -0.36 -28.29 -10.94
N THR A 12 -1.05 -28.66 -12.03
CA THR A 12 -0.47 -29.49 -13.10
C THR A 12 0.63 -28.76 -13.87
N CYS A 13 0.48 -27.46 -14.15
CA CYS A 13 1.53 -26.65 -14.76
C CYS A 13 2.78 -26.53 -13.87
N LEU A 14 2.62 -26.37 -12.55
CA LEU A 14 3.73 -26.36 -11.60
C LEU A 14 4.48 -27.69 -11.56
N ILE A 15 3.77 -28.83 -11.56
CA ILE A 15 4.39 -30.15 -11.58
C ILE A 15 5.17 -30.40 -12.87
N VAL A 16 4.63 -29.97 -14.02
CA VAL A 16 5.31 -30.10 -15.32
C VAL A 16 6.60 -29.27 -15.36
N ILE A 17 6.58 -28.06 -14.79
CA ILE A 17 7.76 -27.20 -14.72
C ILE A 17 8.83 -27.81 -13.80
N ILE A 18 8.45 -28.38 -12.66
CA ILE A 18 9.39 -29.02 -11.73
C ILE A 18 10.00 -30.26 -12.36
N VAL A 19 9.22 -31.08 -13.09
CA VAL A 19 9.72 -32.28 -13.80
C VAL A 19 10.66 -31.86 -14.95
N ALA A 20 10.32 -30.83 -15.70
CA ALA A 20 11.18 -30.30 -16.78
C ALA A 20 12.51 -29.76 -16.24
N LEU A 21 12.49 -29.00 -15.13
CA LEU A 21 13.69 -28.50 -14.46
C LEU A 21 14.53 -29.64 -13.89
N GLY A 22 13.91 -30.66 -13.31
CA GLY A 22 14.59 -31.88 -12.83
C GLY A 22 15.24 -32.66 -13.96
N PHE A 23 14.59 -32.81 -15.13
CA PHE A 23 15.16 -33.48 -16.29
C PHE A 23 16.31 -32.68 -16.93
N PHE A 24 16.22 -31.36 -16.95
CA PHE A 24 17.31 -30.48 -17.40
C PHE A 24 18.51 -30.57 -16.45
N ALA A 25 18.29 -30.55 -15.15
CA ALA A 25 19.33 -30.69 -14.14
C ALA A 25 20.00 -32.07 -14.21
N TYR A 26 19.21 -33.13 -14.42
CA TYR A 26 19.73 -34.52 -14.60
C TYR A 26 20.56 -34.66 -15.88
N LYS A 27 20.10 -34.13 -17.03
CA LYS A 27 20.87 -34.10 -18.27
C LYS A 27 22.17 -33.29 -18.14
N TRP A 28 22.09 -32.15 -17.47
CA TRP A 28 23.24 -31.31 -17.23
C TRP A 28 24.25 -31.97 -16.32
N PHE A 29 23.78 -32.62 -15.24
CA PHE A 29 24.62 -33.40 -14.30
C PHE A 29 25.28 -34.59 -14.97
N ASN A 30 24.58 -35.34 -15.84
CA ASN A 30 25.15 -36.48 -16.57
C ASN A 30 26.12 -36.06 -17.69
N ASN A 31 25.96 -34.87 -18.26
CA ASN A 31 26.90 -34.32 -19.24
C ASN A 31 28.20 -33.82 -18.56
N LEU A 32 28.18 -33.57 -17.25
CA LEU A 32 29.37 -33.22 -16.45
C LEU A 32 30.17 -34.49 -16.01
N ASN A 33 29.54 -35.69 -16.07
CA ASN A 33 30.15 -36.94 -15.63
C ASN A 33 30.67 -37.83 -16.77
N THR A 34 30.87 -37.30 -17.97
CA THR A 34 31.66 -38.01 -18.99
C THR A 34 33.13 -37.88 -18.65
N PRO A 35 33.84 -38.98 -18.40
CA PRO A 35 35.29 -38.90 -18.14
C PRO A 35 36.00 -38.54 -19.46
N ASN A 36 36.46 -37.32 -19.57
CA ASN A 36 37.48 -37.00 -20.55
C ASN A 36 38.58 -36.18 -19.88
N ASP A 37 39.77 -36.68 -20.06
CA ASP A 37 41.05 -36.33 -19.46
C ASP A 37 41.38 -34.87 -19.31
N ASN A 38 42.19 -34.63 -18.27
CA ASN A 38 43.16 -33.58 -18.02
C ASN A 38 42.76 -32.43 -17.09
N ASN A 39 43.29 -32.52 -15.88
CA ASN A 39 43.79 -31.47 -14.96
C ASN A 39 43.29 -30.03 -15.22
N GLY A 40 42.19 -29.61 -14.59
CA GLY A 40 41.72 -28.24 -14.58
C GLY A 40 40.23 -28.07 -14.27
N SER A 41 39.42 -29.12 -14.43
CA SER A 41 37.95 -28.98 -14.42
C SER A 41 37.31 -28.79 -13.02
N SER A 42 37.91 -29.33 -11.97
CA SER A 42 37.36 -29.23 -10.61
C SER A 42 37.51 -27.83 -9.99
N TYR A 43 38.61 -27.14 -10.33
CA TYR A 43 38.86 -25.79 -9.84
C TYR A 43 37.97 -24.74 -10.51
N GLN A 44 37.67 -24.93 -11.80
CA GLN A 44 36.75 -24.04 -12.52
C GLN A 44 35.30 -24.25 -12.10
N ALA A 45 34.85 -25.47 -11.87
CA ALA A 45 33.49 -25.77 -11.43
C ALA A 45 33.21 -25.21 -10.01
N THR A 46 34.16 -25.34 -9.08
CA THR A 46 34.05 -24.78 -7.74
C THR A 46 34.08 -23.25 -7.72
N LYS A 47 34.88 -22.62 -8.61
CA LYS A 47 34.91 -21.16 -8.76
C LYS A 47 33.57 -20.63 -9.31
N THR A 48 33.02 -21.28 -10.32
CA THR A 48 31.71 -20.91 -10.91
C THR A 48 30.55 -21.08 -9.92
N LEU A 49 30.55 -22.14 -9.10
CA LEU A 49 29.56 -22.32 -8.03
C LEU A 49 29.69 -21.27 -6.93
N ALA A 50 30.90 -20.92 -6.53
CA ALA A 50 31.13 -19.87 -5.54
C ALA A 50 30.71 -18.47 -6.08
N GLU A 51 30.98 -18.16 -7.33
CA GLU A 51 30.54 -16.94 -8.00
C GLU A 51 29.03 -16.90 -8.14
N TYR A 52 28.38 -18.02 -8.46
CA TYR A 52 26.91 -18.12 -8.53
C TYR A 52 26.24 -18.00 -7.17
N GLN A 53 26.80 -18.60 -6.12
CA GLN A 53 26.35 -18.46 -4.74
C GLN A 53 26.51 -17.01 -4.25
N ASN A 54 27.63 -16.36 -4.55
CA ASN A 54 27.83 -14.94 -4.24
C ASN A 54 26.86 -14.05 -5.00
N HIS A 55 26.54 -14.36 -6.25
CA HIS A 55 25.57 -13.61 -7.05
C HIS A 55 24.13 -13.78 -6.52
N ILE A 56 23.75 -14.99 -6.08
CA ILE A 56 22.48 -15.22 -5.41
C ILE A 56 22.41 -14.45 -4.09
N ASN A 57 23.45 -14.52 -3.27
CA ASN A 57 23.47 -13.85 -1.96
C ASN A 57 23.48 -12.30 -2.06
N THR A 58 23.98 -11.73 -3.17
CA THR A 58 23.95 -10.29 -3.43
C THR A 58 22.66 -9.81 -4.10
N THR A 59 21.86 -10.72 -4.65
CA THR A 59 20.63 -10.38 -5.41
C THR A 59 19.34 -10.60 -4.59
N ILE A 60 19.41 -11.30 -3.45
CA ILE A 60 18.27 -11.46 -2.55
C ILE A 60 18.24 -10.23 -1.62
N GLU A 61 17.56 -9.17 -2.03
CA GLU A 61 17.09 -8.17 -1.08
C GLU A 61 16.25 -8.88 -0.01
N PRO A 62 16.48 -8.60 1.28
CA PRO A 62 15.66 -9.19 2.33
C PRO A 62 14.19 -8.85 2.06
N ALA A 63 13.35 -9.87 1.97
CA ALA A 63 11.93 -9.65 1.78
C ALA A 63 11.40 -8.76 2.91
N ILE A 64 10.85 -7.59 2.56
CA ILE A 64 10.22 -6.71 3.54
C ILE A 64 9.05 -7.46 4.16
N VAL A 65 9.15 -7.74 5.45
CA VAL A 65 8.08 -8.37 6.22
C VAL A 65 7.13 -7.27 6.70
N GLU A 66 5.84 -7.43 6.39
CA GLU A 66 4.81 -6.51 6.82
C GLU A 66 3.96 -7.11 7.94
N SER A 67 3.70 -6.35 9.00
CA SER A 67 2.75 -6.71 10.06
C SER A 67 1.77 -5.58 10.31
N GLU A 68 0.47 -5.92 10.40
CA GLU A 68 -0.58 -4.95 10.68
C GLU A 68 -0.44 -4.40 12.10
N LEU A 69 -0.43 -3.06 12.22
CA LEU A 69 -0.45 -2.35 13.49
C LEU A 69 -1.87 -1.94 13.88
N TYR A 70 -2.62 -1.38 12.93
CA TYR A 70 -3.98 -0.93 13.17
C TYR A 70 -4.75 -0.73 11.87
N THR A 71 -6.06 -0.95 11.94
CA THR A 71 -7.01 -0.66 10.84
C THR A 71 -8.19 0.13 11.38
N PHE A 72 -8.56 1.20 10.67
CA PHE A 72 -9.74 2.00 10.95
C PHE A 72 -10.62 2.16 9.71
N SER A 73 -11.92 2.38 9.91
CA SER A 73 -12.83 2.61 8.79
C SER A 73 -13.95 3.60 9.11
N THR A 74 -14.40 4.33 8.09
CA THR A 74 -15.57 5.21 8.18
C THR A 74 -16.63 4.80 7.14
N PRO A 75 -17.95 4.83 7.47
CA PRO A 75 -19.01 4.46 6.54
C PRO A 75 -19.22 5.54 5.48
N ILE A 76 -19.39 5.13 4.23
CA ILE A 76 -19.78 6.02 3.13
C ILE A 76 -21.32 6.10 3.12
N LYS A 77 -21.87 7.20 3.63
CA LYS A 77 -23.32 7.45 3.78
C LYS A 77 -23.91 8.26 2.61
N THR A 78 -23.38 8.10 1.40
CA THR A 78 -23.84 8.81 0.22
C THR A 78 -24.13 7.85 -0.92
N SER A 79 -25.09 8.23 -1.78
CA SER A 79 -25.32 7.62 -3.09
C SER A 79 -24.75 8.46 -4.24
N ASP A 80 -24.01 9.54 -3.96
CA ASP A 80 -23.39 10.40 -4.98
C ASP A 80 -22.16 9.70 -5.56
N ASP A 81 -22.27 9.28 -6.81
CA ASP A 81 -21.21 8.58 -7.54
C ASP A 81 -19.96 9.47 -7.73
N ASN A 82 -20.13 10.78 -7.88
CA ASN A 82 -19.00 11.72 -7.98
C ASN A 82 -18.19 11.75 -6.68
N ARG A 83 -18.88 11.78 -5.53
CA ARG A 83 -18.23 11.72 -4.23
C ARG A 83 -17.52 10.38 -4.03
N LEU A 84 -18.15 9.27 -4.41
CA LEU A 84 -17.54 7.95 -4.33
C LEU A 84 -16.29 7.84 -5.22
N ASN A 85 -16.36 8.39 -6.45
CA ASN A 85 -15.23 8.47 -7.35
C ASN A 85 -14.05 9.24 -6.71
N ASN A 86 -14.32 10.43 -6.14
CA ASN A 86 -13.31 11.25 -5.50
C ASN A 86 -12.64 10.53 -4.31
N ILE A 87 -13.44 9.88 -3.45
CA ILE A 87 -12.94 9.07 -2.34
C ILE A 87 -12.00 7.96 -2.84
N LYS A 88 -12.37 7.26 -3.92
CA LYS A 88 -11.53 6.20 -4.50
C LYS A 88 -10.20 6.74 -5.04
N ILE A 89 -10.20 7.88 -5.74
CA ILE A 89 -8.98 8.54 -6.23
C ILE A 89 -8.09 8.92 -5.05
N THR A 90 -8.65 9.55 -4.02
CA THR A 90 -7.89 9.97 -2.83
C THR A 90 -7.29 8.76 -2.10
N CYS A 91 -8.06 7.68 -1.93
CA CYS A 91 -7.54 6.44 -1.38
C CYS A 91 -6.39 5.87 -2.22
N SER A 92 -6.49 5.87 -3.55
CA SER A 92 -5.43 5.35 -4.42
C SER A 92 -4.13 6.13 -4.31
N ARG A 93 -4.19 7.43 -4.09
CA ARG A 93 -3.02 8.29 -3.88
C ARG A 93 -2.31 8.03 -2.55
N ILE A 94 -3.07 7.68 -1.51
CA ILE A 94 -2.53 7.35 -0.19
C ILE A 94 -2.04 5.89 -0.14
N ASN A 95 -2.67 5.01 -0.92
CA ASN A 95 -2.37 3.58 -0.89
C ASN A 95 -0.90 3.29 -1.21
N ASN A 96 -0.27 2.41 -0.42
CA ASN A 96 1.15 2.08 -0.47
C ASN A 96 2.12 3.20 -0.04
N THR A 97 1.65 4.28 0.57
CA THR A 97 2.53 5.33 1.13
C THR A 97 3.39 4.77 2.25
N ILE A 98 4.71 4.95 2.14
CA ILE A 98 5.67 4.60 3.19
C ILE A 98 6.06 5.88 3.94
N VAL A 99 5.90 5.86 5.26
CA VAL A 99 6.38 6.93 6.14
C VAL A 99 7.56 6.38 6.94
N LYS A 100 8.76 6.76 6.53
CA LYS A 100 9.99 6.31 7.16
C LYS A 100 10.08 6.75 8.62
N GLN A 101 10.91 6.08 9.40
CA GLN A 101 11.27 6.47 10.75
C GLN A 101 11.63 7.97 10.81
N ASN A 102 11.10 8.68 11.81
CA ASN A 102 11.29 10.13 12.04
C ASN A 102 10.76 11.06 10.93
N LYS A 103 10.11 10.55 9.90
CA LYS A 103 9.50 11.37 8.83
C LYS A 103 8.05 11.72 9.15
N VAL A 104 7.57 12.74 8.47
CA VAL A 104 6.21 13.27 8.59
C VAL A 104 5.38 12.83 7.38
N PHE A 105 4.18 12.36 7.64
CA PHE A 105 3.12 12.21 6.66
C PHE A 105 2.39 13.56 6.55
N SER A 106 2.14 14.03 5.33
CA SER A 106 1.27 15.15 5.01
C SER A 106 0.20 14.67 4.03
N PHE A 107 -1.06 14.82 4.40
CA PHE A 107 -2.16 14.40 3.53
C PHE A 107 -2.19 15.22 2.24
N CYS A 108 -2.03 16.53 2.34
CA CYS A 108 -2.08 17.42 1.19
C CYS A 108 -0.89 17.22 0.24
N ASP A 109 0.32 16.95 0.75
CA ASP A 109 1.49 16.66 -0.09
C ASP A 109 1.32 15.36 -0.89
N ILE A 110 0.74 14.33 -0.27
CA ILE A 110 0.56 13.01 -0.90
C ILE A 110 -0.62 13.01 -1.88
N VAL A 111 -1.74 13.59 -1.48
CA VAL A 111 -2.96 13.61 -2.29
C VAL A 111 -2.86 14.65 -3.41
N GLY A 112 -2.19 15.78 -3.15
CA GLY A 112 -2.13 16.90 -4.08
C GLY A 112 -3.46 17.65 -4.18
N LYS A 113 -3.44 18.77 -4.91
CA LYS A 113 -4.65 19.53 -5.20
C LYS A 113 -5.60 18.71 -6.08
N PRO A 114 -6.86 18.52 -5.70
CA PRO A 114 -7.81 17.82 -6.53
C PRO A 114 -8.16 18.67 -7.78
N THR A 115 -7.99 18.09 -8.97
CA THR A 115 -8.33 18.73 -10.24
C THR A 115 -9.25 17.84 -11.09
N SER A 116 -9.93 18.42 -12.07
CA SER A 116 -10.76 17.64 -13.03
C SER A 116 -9.90 16.78 -13.94
N GLU A 117 -8.68 17.22 -14.26
CA GLU A 117 -7.70 16.51 -15.07
C GLU A 117 -7.25 15.21 -14.40
N ASP A 118 -7.19 15.22 -13.05
CA ASP A 118 -6.90 14.03 -12.24
C ASP A 118 -8.12 13.12 -12.05
N GLY A 119 -9.25 13.44 -12.68
CA GLY A 119 -10.48 12.66 -12.64
C GLY A 119 -11.39 12.97 -11.44
N TYR A 120 -11.06 13.98 -10.61
CA TYR A 120 -11.98 14.42 -9.56
C TYR A 120 -13.19 15.13 -10.16
N LYS A 121 -14.33 14.97 -9.51
CA LYS A 121 -15.62 15.50 -9.94
C LYS A 121 -16.21 16.43 -8.89
N PRO A 122 -17.10 17.38 -9.29
CA PRO A 122 -17.87 18.17 -8.35
C PRO A 122 -18.75 17.28 -7.48
N ALA A 123 -18.58 17.39 -6.15
CA ALA A 123 -19.39 16.67 -5.17
C ALA A 123 -19.59 17.57 -3.93
N ASP A 124 -20.48 17.16 -3.03
CA ASP A 124 -20.78 17.92 -1.82
C ASP A 124 -19.53 18.10 -0.95
N ALA A 125 -19.23 19.34 -0.64
CA ALA A 125 -18.18 19.80 0.25
C ALA A 125 -18.68 20.95 1.12
N PHE A 126 -18.01 21.20 2.24
CA PHE A 126 -18.29 22.37 3.07
C PHE A 126 -17.56 23.58 2.48
N GLY A 127 -18.32 24.61 2.13
CA GLY A 127 -17.84 25.91 1.73
C GLY A 127 -17.74 26.88 2.91
N LYS A 128 -17.53 28.17 2.59
CA LYS A 128 -17.60 29.23 3.60
C LYS A 128 -18.97 29.23 4.29
N ASP A 129 -18.99 29.63 5.55
CA ASP A 129 -20.20 29.70 6.39
C ASP A 129 -20.91 28.35 6.54
N ASN A 130 -20.18 27.24 6.47
CA ASN A 130 -20.70 25.88 6.62
C ASN A 130 -21.81 25.49 5.60
N LYS A 131 -21.92 26.23 4.50
CA LYS A 131 -22.85 25.88 3.42
C LYS A 131 -22.33 24.68 2.63
N ILE A 132 -23.24 23.77 2.28
CA ILE A 132 -22.90 22.68 1.34
C ILE A 132 -22.81 23.29 -0.06
N ILE A 133 -21.69 23.09 -0.71
CA ILE A 133 -21.43 23.50 -2.09
C ILE A 133 -20.97 22.29 -2.92
N LYS A 134 -21.09 22.39 -4.25
CA LYS A 134 -20.43 21.43 -5.15
C LYS A 134 -19.01 21.93 -5.44
N ALA A 135 -18.03 21.15 -5.03
CA ALA A 135 -16.61 21.46 -5.24
C ALA A 135 -15.85 20.23 -5.74
N ILE A 136 -14.81 20.46 -6.54
CA ILE A 136 -13.87 19.41 -6.97
C ILE A 136 -13.19 18.83 -5.72
N GLY A 137 -13.17 17.50 -5.57
CA GLY A 137 -12.57 16.85 -4.42
C GLY A 137 -13.48 16.66 -3.21
N GLY A 138 -14.79 16.96 -3.34
CA GLY A 138 -15.75 16.62 -2.29
C GLY A 138 -15.65 15.15 -1.91
N GLY A 139 -15.37 14.87 -0.61
CA GLY A 139 -15.09 13.51 -0.09
C GLY A 139 -13.71 13.35 0.53
N ASN A 140 -12.72 14.21 0.21
CA ASN A 140 -11.35 14.11 0.71
C ASN A 140 -11.26 14.19 2.24
N CYS A 141 -12.06 15.03 2.90
CA CYS A 141 -12.11 15.13 4.36
C CYS A 141 -12.55 13.84 5.04
N GLN A 142 -13.36 12.98 4.39
CA GLN A 142 -13.69 11.67 4.93
C GLN A 142 -12.48 10.73 4.89
N VAL A 143 -11.68 10.78 3.85
CA VAL A 143 -10.46 9.97 3.76
C VAL A 143 -9.42 10.45 4.77
N SER A 144 -9.20 11.76 4.91
CA SER A 144 -8.29 12.32 5.92
C SER A 144 -8.73 11.98 7.35
N THR A 145 -10.03 12.03 7.65
CA THR A 145 -10.59 11.59 8.93
C THR A 145 -10.29 10.11 9.20
N THR A 146 -10.37 9.25 8.17
CA THR A 146 -10.07 7.82 8.33
C THR A 146 -8.57 7.62 8.59
N VAL A 147 -7.70 8.35 7.88
CA VAL A 147 -6.23 8.36 8.12
C VAL A 147 -5.91 8.82 9.53
N TYR A 148 -6.53 9.92 9.98
CA TYR A 148 -6.34 10.47 11.33
C TYR A 148 -6.63 9.46 12.42
N ASN A 149 -7.79 8.81 12.36
CA ASN A 149 -8.18 7.81 13.34
C ASN A 149 -7.35 6.53 13.27
N ALA A 150 -6.90 6.13 12.08
CA ALA A 150 -5.95 5.04 11.93
C ALA A 150 -4.60 5.38 12.59
N ALA A 151 -4.10 6.61 12.38
CA ALA A 151 -2.86 7.06 12.99
C ALA A 151 -2.96 7.15 14.53
N LEU A 152 -4.09 7.60 15.08
CA LEU A 152 -4.34 7.62 16.53
C LEU A 152 -4.31 6.21 17.17
N GLY A 153 -4.66 5.18 16.42
CA GLY A 153 -4.63 3.79 16.89
C GLY A 153 -3.23 3.18 16.97
N VAL A 154 -2.21 3.83 16.42
CA VAL A 154 -0.83 3.32 16.37
C VAL A 154 0.07 4.08 17.35
N LYS A 155 0.57 3.37 18.37
CA LYS A 155 1.57 3.94 19.30
C LYS A 155 2.80 4.43 18.51
N GLY A 156 3.27 5.64 18.85
CA GLY A 156 4.45 6.25 18.19
C GLY A 156 4.12 7.04 16.91
N LEU A 157 2.87 7.14 16.50
CA LEU A 157 2.45 8.14 15.53
C LEU A 157 1.94 9.38 16.26
N LYS A 158 2.66 10.49 16.10
CA LYS A 158 2.33 11.76 16.76
C LYS A 158 1.64 12.70 15.78
N ILE A 159 0.36 13.02 16.01
CA ILE A 159 -0.36 14.04 15.23
C ILE A 159 0.33 15.39 15.44
N THR A 160 0.72 16.03 14.36
CA THR A 160 1.41 17.33 14.35
C THR A 160 0.56 18.46 13.78
N GLU A 161 -0.45 18.10 12.96
CA GLU A 161 -1.45 19.04 12.44
C GLU A 161 -2.78 18.32 12.24
N ARG A 162 -3.86 18.90 12.72
CA ARG A 162 -5.24 18.44 12.52
C ARG A 162 -6.19 19.60 12.75
N HIS A 163 -7.20 19.71 11.90
CA HIS A 163 -8.25 20.70 11.97
C HIS A 163 -9.61 20.02 12.06
N GLU A 164 -10.52 20.55 12.85
CA GLU A 164 -11.91 20.08 12.96
C GLU A 164 -12.77 20.79 11.91
N HIS A 165 -13.87 20.12 11.52
CA HIS A 165 -14.92 20.85 10.79
C HIS A 165 -15.68 21.73 11.80
N ASP A 166 -16.18 22.86 11.33
CA ASP A 166 -17.03 23.75 12.15
C ASP A 166 -18.43 23.15 12.42
N ARG A 167 -18.68 21.93 12.02
CA ARG A 167 -19.94 21.20 12.20
C ARG A 167 -19.74 19.69 12.16
N ASP A 168 -20.71 18.96 12.70
CA ASP A 168 -20.71 17.51 12.71
C ASP A 168 -20.71 16.91 11.30
N VAL A 169 -19.95 15.85 11.13
CA VAL A 169 -19.90 15.05 9.92
C VAL A 169 -20.53 13.68 10.13
N ALA A 170 -21.35 13.24 9.19
CA ALA A 170 -22.20 12.07 9.38
C ALA A 170 -21.46 10.71 9.51
N TYR A 171 -20.16 10.65 9.18
CA TYR A 171 -19.39 9.42 9.08
C TYR A 171 -18.48 9.12 10.27
N ILE A 172 -18.40 10.02 11.27
CA ILE A 172 -17.61 9.85 12.48
C ILE A 172 -18.28 10.59 13.66
N LYS A 173 -17.88 10.26 14.88
CA LYS A 173 -18.30 10.99 16.09
C LYS A 173 -17.61 12.35 16.12
N ASP A 174 -18.30 13.33 16.73
CA ASP A 174 -17.78 14.66 17.00
C ASP A 174 -16.40 14.62 17.68
N GLY A 175 -15.53 15.57 17.32
CA GLY A 175 -14.15 15.67 17.80
C GLY A 175 -13.19 14.57 17.28
N LYS A 176 -13.65 13.72 16.35
CA LYS A 176 -12.84 12.65 15.75
C LYS A 176 -12.62 12.83 14.23
N ASP A 177 -13.09 13.91 13.68
CA ASP A 177 -12.93 14.26 12.29
C ASP A 177 -11.56 14.95 12.03
N ALA A 178 -11.18 15.05 10.75
CA ALA A 178 -10.02 15.82 10.30
C ALA A 178 -10.35 16.45 8.94
N THR A 179 -10.58 17.76 8.92
CA THR A 179 -10.77 18.50 7.69
C THR A 179 -9.46 18.84 7.01
N VAL A 180 -9.46 18.86 5.69
CA VAL A 180 -8.34 19.26 4.86
C VAL A 180 -8.80 20.21 3.77
N ALA A 181 -7.99 21.22 3.50
CA ALA A 181 -8.19 22.13 2.39
C ALA A 181 -6.81 22.46 1.81
N TYR A 182 -6.56 22.05 0.58
CA TYR A 182 -5.27 22.22 -0.07
C TYR A 182 -4.78 23.69 0.05
N ASP A 183 -3.51 23.89 0.38
CA ASP A 183 -2.85 25.15 0.69
C ASP A 183 -3.22 25.83 2.05
N TYR A 184 -4.23 25.34 2.79
CA TYR A 184 -4.71 26.02 4.00
C TYR A 184 -4.76 25.13 5.24
N LEU A 185 -5.29 23.92 5.12
CA LEU A 185 -5.53 23.00 6.23
C LEU A 185 -5.02 21.61 5.86
N ASP A 186 -4.16 21.06 6.69
CA ASP A 186 -3.61 19.72 6.44
C ASP A 186 -3.85 18.77 7.61
N LEU A 187 -3.71 17.50 7.36
CA LEU A 187 -3.54 16.45 8.35
C LEU A 187 -2.10 15.95 8.28
N LYS A 188 -1.35 16.15 9.37
CA LYS A 188 0.03 15.68 9.48
C LYS A 188 0.23 14.82 10.72
N PHE A 189 1.04 13.78 10.58
CA PHE A 189 1.57 13.04 11.72
C PHE A 189 3.03 12.66 11.49
N LYS A 190 3.80 12.58 12.58
CA LYS A 190 5.19 12.13 12.57
C LYS A 190 5.27 10.67 13.02
N ASN A 191 6.00 9.85 12.26
CA ASN A 191 6.36 8.50 12.69
C ASN A 191 7.57 8.59 13.65
N THR A 192 7.35 8.43 14.95
CA THR A 192 8.41 8.45 15.98
C THR A 192 8.88 7.04 16.36
N ASN A 193 8.37 6.01 15.68
CA ASN A 193 8.84 4.65 15.88
C ASN A 193 10.26 4.45 15.31
N ASN A 194 10.92 3.36 15.71
CA ASN A 194 12.21 2.93 15.19
C ASN A 194 12.10 2.01 13.98
N PHE A 195 10.96 2.05 13.26
CA PHE A 195 10.67 1.29 12.05
C PHE A 195 9.84 2.14 11.09
N ASP A 196 9.89 1.79 9.81
CA ASP A 196 9.06 2.38 8.78
C ASP A 196 7.63 1.84 8.86
N ILE A 197 6.66 2.64 8.45
CA ILE A 197 5.26 2.21 8.34
C ILE A 197 4.77 2.36 6.91
N LYS A 198 3.78 1.55 6.55
CA LYS A 198 3.12 1.60 5.25
C LYS A 198 1.61 1.72 5.44
N LEU A 199 1.03 2.67 4.72
CA LEU A 199 -0.41 2.90 4.71
C LEU A 199 -1.05 2.20 3.52
N TYR A 200 -2.17 1.53 3.78
CA TYR A 200 -3.09 1.02 2.78
C TYR A 200 -4.41 1.76 2.91
N ALA A 201 -4.88 2.38 1.82
CA ALA A 201 -6.17 3.07 1.80
C ALA A 201 -7.03 2.54 0.65
N TYR A 202 -8.25 2.14 0.95
CA TYR A 202 -9.16 1.56 -0.04
C TYR A 202 -10.62 1.69 0.37
N VAL A 203 -11.51 1.51 -0.61
CA VAL A 203 -12.95 1.43 -0.41
C VAL A 203 -13.41 -0.02 -0.53
N LYS A 204 -14.13 -0.51 0.47
CA LYS A 204 -14.75 -1.83 0.48
C LYS A 204 -16.07 -1.77 1.27
N ASP A 205 -17.12 -2.48 0.82
CA ASP A 205 -18.40 -2.64 1.51
C ASP A 205 -19.00 -1.31 2.01
N LYS A 206 -19.01 -0.29 1.15
CA LYS A 206 -19.46 1.08 1.46
C LYS A 206 -18.74 1.72 2.66
N LYS A 207 -17.46 1.42 2.84
CA LYS A 207 -16.59 2.04 3.84
C LYS A 207 -15.26 2.44 3.24
N VAL A 208 -14.69 3.52 3.77
CA VAL A 208 -13.28 3.86 3.59
C VAL A 208 -12.49 3.13 4.66
N TYR A 209 -11.46 2.41 4.26
CA TYR A 209 -10.51 1.74 5.16
C TYR A 209 -9.15 2.38 5.04
N VAL A 210 -8.50 2.53 6.18
CA VAL A 210 -7.07 2.83 6.27
C VAL A 210 -6.44 1.82 7.21
N LYS A 211 -5.46 1.06 6.70
CA LYS A 211 -4.67 0.10 7.43
C LYS A 211 -3.22 0.60 7.48
N ILE A 212 -2.59 0.48 8.63
CA ILE A 212 -1.19 0.85 8.86
C ILE A 212 -0.42 -0.40 9.25
N ASN A 213 0.61 -0.73 8.47
CA ASN A 213 1.52 -1.84 8.71
C ASN A 213 2.89 -1.32 9.15
N LYS A 214 3.56 -2.10 10.00
CA LYS A 214 5.01 -2.00 10.24
C LYS A 214 5.75 -2.66 9.08
N LEU A 215 6.84 -2.07 8.63
CA LEU A 215 7.83 -2.67 7.74
C LEU A 215 9.04 -3.13 8.57
N SER A 216 9.50 -4.35 8.34
CA SER A 216 10.66 -4.96 9.04
C SER A 216 11.60 -5.62 8.05
#